data_f1c526f59bceb383f9cd570a10b0ab4d
#
_entry.id   f1c526f59bceb383f9cd570a10b0ab4d
#
_cell.length_a   1.000
_cell.length_b   1.000
_cell.length_c   1.000
_cell.angle_alpha   90.00
_cell.angle_beta   90.00
_cell.angle_gamma   90.00
#
_symmetry.space_group_name_H-M   'P 1'
#
loop_
_entity.id
_entity.type
_entity.pdbx_description
1 polymer ?
#
loop_
_entity_poly.entity_id
_entity_poly.type
_entity_poly.pdbx_seq_one_letter_code
_entity_poly.pdbx_strand_id
1 'polypeptide(L)'
;MVIVSSYFGKIQQDKLIKLASAIELLHTATLIHDDVLDYSPYRRNRETVYKKYGRDMAIYCGDFLYTKALLMLAGIAPANKLTIAAKAVKTICEGEVDQYRDKYVMNLSVPSYLKRISRKTAVLFAASCALGASCAKCNPRITNSLSKLGFYYGVMFQMIDDYRDYKNDDQEWGKPVFNDLSKGILTLPGIYACKNNKEIYEKVENYWRSDNKTNEELHNIISLICSSGGMEYTENYIQRYRQKAFREIENLPKGEARDILADLINKLHI
;
A
#
# COMPACT_ATOMS: atom_id res chain seq x y z
N MET A 1 -0.01 -13.71 -0.71
CA MET A 1 1.47 -13.60 -0.68
C MET A 1 2.13 -14.57 0.30
N VAL A 2 1.82 -14.57 1.60
CA VAL A 2 2.42 -15.48 2.60
C VAL A 2 2.30 -16.95 2.17
N ILE A 3 1.08 -17.38 1.87
CA ILE A 3 0.77 -18.79 1.53
C ILE A 3 1.53 -19.24 0.28
N VAL A 4 1.45 -18.49 -0.81
CA VAL A 4 2.11 -18.86 -2.07
C VAL A 4 3.64 -18.88 -1.92
N SER A 5 4.20 -17.89 -1.18
CA SER A 5 5.65 -17.87 -0.92
C SER A 5 6.14 -19.05 -0.08
N SER A 6 5.28 -19.67 0.73
CA SER A 6 5.64 -20.84 1.52
C SER A 6 5.70 -22.14 0.69
N TYR A 7 5.05 -22.18 -0.47
CA TYR A 7 5.04 -23.37 -1.34
C TYR A 7 6.39 -23.64 -2.04
N PHE A 8 7.33 -22.69 -1.99
CA PHE A 8 8.70 -22.92 -2.45
C PHE A 8 9.59 -23.66 -1.41
N GLY A 9 9.02 -24.05 -0.28
CA GLY A 9 9.70 -24.78 0.78
C GLY A 9 8.77 -25.78 1.45
N LYS A 10 9.04 -26.10 2.72
CA LYS A 10 8.24 -27.03 3.52
C LYS A 10 7.82 -26.36 4.83
N ILE A 11 6.52 -26.26 5.07
CA ILE A 11 5.93 -25.73 6.30
C ILE A 11 4.73 -26.60 6.70
N GLN A 12 4.54 -26.78 8.01
CA GLN A 12 3.32 -27.42 8.53
C GLN A 12 2.12 -26.49 8.32
N GLN A 13 0.99 -27.05 7.88
CA GLN A 13 -0.22 -26.29 7.56
C GLN A 13 -0.70 -25.41 8.70
N ASP A 14 -0.72 -25.93 9.94
CA ASP A 14 -1.15 -25.14 11.12
C ASP A 14 -0.25 -23.91 11.35
N LYS A 15 1.06 -24.05 11.14
CA LYS A 15 2.00 -22.92 11.26
C LYS A 15 1.79 -21.92 10.14
N LEU A 16 1.49 -22.39 8.94
CA LEU A 16 1.20 -21.52 7.79
C LEU A 16 -0.07 -20.70 8.02
N ILE A 17 -1.14 -21.35 8.47
CA ILE A 17 -2.41 -20.68 8.79
C ILE A 17 -2.20 -19.61 9.86
N LYS A 18 -1.53 -19.96 10.96
CA LYS A 18 -1.22 -19.00 12.03
C LYS A 18 -0.38 -17.83 11.54
N LEU A 19 0.63 -18.08 10.68
CA LEU A 19 1.47 -17.04 10.09
C LEU A 19 0.66 -16.09 9.20
N ALA A 20 -0.15 -16.65 8.30
CA ALA A 20 -1.00 -15.86 7.42
C ALA A 20 -2.02 -15.03 8.23
N SER A 21 -2.64 -15.62 9.25
CA SER A 21 -3.57 -14.93 10.16
C SER A 21 -2.89 -13.80 10.94
N ALA A 22 -1.66 -14.01 11.39
CA ALA A 22 -0.91 -12.96 12.10
C ALA A 22 -0.61 -11.75 11.20
N ILE A 23 -0.24 -11.99 9.93
CA ILE A 23 -0.01 -10.91 8.95
C ILE A 23 -1.33 -10.18 8.64
N GLU A 24 -2.44 -10.90 8.51
CA GLU A 24 -3.76 -10.30 8.27
C GLU A 24 -4.22 -9.45 9.46
N LEU A 25 -3.95 -9.91 10.69
CA LEU A 25 -4.22 -9.12 11.90
C LEU A 25 -3.36 -7.84 11.96
N LEU A 26 -2.08 -7.92 11.58
CA LEU A 26 -1.23 -6.72 11.46
C LEU A 26 -1.81 -5.75 10.44
N HIS A 27 -2.18 -6.24 9.26
CA HIS A 27 -2.81 -5.41 8.22
C HIS A 27 -4.11 -4.79 8.71
N THR A 28 -4.98 -5.58 9.36
CA THR A 28 -6.25 -5.07 9.91
C THR A 28 -6.02 -4.01 10.98
N ALA A 29 -5.02 -4.18 11.84
CA ALA A 29 -4.65 -3.19 12.84
C ALA A 29 -4.23 -1.86 12.20
N THR A 30 -3.39 -1.90 11.15
CA THR A 30 -3.01 -0.67 10.41
C THR A 30 -4.21 0.01 9.77
N LEU A 31 -5.15 -0.76 9.18
CA LEU A 31 -6.37 -0.19 8.60
C LEU A 31 -7.26 0.51 9.63
N ILE A 32 -7.37 -0.04 10.86
CA ILE A 32 -8.14 0.60 11.93
C ILE A 32 -7.49 1.90 12.38
N HIS A 33 -6.15 1.93 12.50
CA HIS A 33 -5.43 3.16 12.83
C HIS A 33 -5.53 4.20 11.71
N ASP A 34 -5.45 3.78 10.43
CA ASP A 34 -5.64 4.65 9.28
C ASP A 34 -7.05 5.28 9.27
N ASP A 35 -8.10 4.50 9.59
CA ASP A 35 -9.47 5.02 9.67
C ASP A 35 -9.60 6.12 10.73
N VAL A 36 -8.82 6.05 11.83
CA VAL A 36 -8.76 7.12 12.85
C VAL A 36 -8.02 8.34 12.34
N LEU A 37 -6.85 8.14 11.71
CA LEU A 37 -6.00 9.23 11.20
C LEU A 37 -6.68 10.00 10.06
N ASP A 38 -7.46 9.29 9.24
CA ASP A 38 -8.17 9.81 8.10
C ASP A 38 -9.59 10.29 8.41
N TYR A 39 -10.05 10.16 9.67
CA TYR A 39 -11.42 10.44 10.08
C TYR A 39 -12.45 9.72 9.19
N SER A 40 -12.14 8.52 8.74
CA SER A 40 -12.94 7.77 7.78
C SER A 40 -14.14 7.08 8.44
N PRO A 41 -15.39 7.50 8.12
CA PRO A 41 -16.58 6.87 8.73
C PRO A 41 -16.93 5.52 8.11
N TYR A 42 -16.55 5.29 6.86
CA TYR A 42 -16.87 4.07 6.12
C TYR A 42 -15.64 3.48 5.43
N ARG A 43 -15.58 2.14 5.39
CA ARG A 43 -14.61 1.36 4.62
C ARG A 43 -15.33 0.19 3.95
N ARG A 44 -15.23 0.07 2.62
CA ARG A 44 -15.91 -0.97 1.85
C ARG A 44 -17.40 -1.06 2.19
N ASN A 45 -18.09 0.06 2.20
CA ASN A 45 -19.51 0.20 2.52
C ASN A 45 -19.94 -0.28 3.93
N ARG A 46 -18.98 -0.43 4.85
CA ARG A 46 -19.25 -0.76 6.25
C ARG A 46 -18.76 0.36 7.16
N GLU A 47 -19.47 0.57 8.26
CA GLU A 47 -19.02 1.50 9.29
C GLU A 47 -17.68 1.05 9.87
N THR A 48 -16.76 2.00 10.02
CA THR A 48 -15.47 1.76 10.68
C THR A 48 -15.63 1.64 12.20
N VAL A 49 -14.64 1.04 12.87
CA VAL A 49 -14.59 1.00 14.35
C VAL A 49 -14.59 2.43 14.89
N TYR A 50 -13.88 3.35 14.20
CA TYR A 50 -13.83 4.77 14.53
C TYR A 50 -15.23 5.40 14.54
N LYS A 51 -16.05 5.17 13.50
CA LYS A 51 -17.41 5.71 13.46
C LYS A 51 -18.32 5.11 14.51
N LYS A 52 -18.24 3.80 14.71
CA LYS A 52 -19.19 3.08 15.56
C LYS A 52 -18.93 3.21 17.05
N TYR A 53 -17.66 3.25 17.45
CA TYR A 53 -17.25 3.21 18.86
C TYR A 53 -16.38 4.39 19.30
N GLY A 54 -16.10 5.31 18.41
CA GLY A 54 -15.28 6.49 18.68
C GLY A 54 -13.77 6.23 18.54
N ARG A 55 -13.02 7.34 18.65
CA ARG A 55 -11.57 7.39 18.40
C ARG A 55 -10.79 6.48 19.35
N ASP A 56 -11.04 6.59 20.64
CA ASP A 56 -10.24 5.89 21.66
C ASP A 56 -10.41 4.37 21.55
N MET A 57 -11.65 3.90 21.33
CA MET A 57 -11.91 2.47 21.13
C MET A 57 -11.28 1.95 19.84
N ALA A 58 -11.24 2.75 18.78
CA ALA A 58 -10.58 2.34 17.55
C ALA A 58 -9.06 2.19 17.73
N ILE A 59 -8.42 3.11 18.48
CA ILE A 59 -7.00 3.01 18.82
C ILE A 59 -6.75 1.73 19.64
N TYR A 60 -7.51 1.49 20.72
CA TYR A 60 -7.37 0.29 21.53
C TYR A 60 -7.62 -1.01 20.76
N CYS A 61 -8.60 -1.02 19.83
CA CYS A 61 -8.83 -2.17 18.98
C CYS A 61 -7.64 -2.45 18.05
N GLY A 62 -7.07 -1.42 17.42
CA GLY A 62 -5.87 -1.56 16.61
C GLY A 62 -4.68 -2.09 17.41
N ASP A 63 -4.41 -1.52 18.59
CA ASP A 63 -3.34 -1.95 19.50
C ASP A 63 -3.51 -3.39 19.96
N PHE A 64 -4.73 -3.79 20.28
CA PHE A 64 -5.06 -5.17 20.67
C PHE A 64 -4.76 -6.16 19.55
N LEU A 65 -5.24 -5.88 18.32
CA LEU A 65 -5.00 -6.75 17.17
C LEU A 65 -3.52 -6.81 16.81
N TYR A 66 -2.83 -5.68 16.91
CA TYR A 66 -1.39 -5.58 16.71
C TYR A 66 -0.62 -6.47 17.69
N THR A 67 -0.91 -6.33 18.97
CA THR A 67 -0.27 -7.13 20.03
C THR A 67 -0.57 -8.61 19.87
N LYS A 68 -1.81 -8.97 19.53
CA LYS A 68 -2.20 -10.35 19.25
C LYS A 68 -1.43 -10.94 18.07
N ALA A 69 -1.26 -10.18 17.00
CA ALA A 69 -0.46 -10.60 15.85
C ALA A 69 1.00 -10.85 16.20
N LEU A 70 1.61 -9.97 17.01
CA LEU A 70 2.99 -10.16 17.49
C LEU A 70 3.13 -11.41 18.36
N LEU A 71 2.18 -11.67 19.28
CA LEU A 71 2.18 -12.88 20.09
C LEU A 71 2.06 -14.15 19.24
N MET A 72 1.20 -14.13 18.20
CA MET A 72 1.09 -15.26 17.26
C MET A 72 2.38 -15.49 16.50
N LEU A 73 3.04 -14.44 16.01
CA LEU A 73 4.33 -14.54 15.34
C LEU A 73 5.42 -15.07 16.26
N ALA A 74 5.45 -14.63 17.53
CA ALA A 74 6.41 -15.10 18.53
C ALA A 74 6.29 -16.62 18.79
N GLY A 75 5.07 -17.17 18.73
CA GLY A 75 4.84 -18.61 18.89
C GLY A 75 5.20 -19.48 17.68
N ILE A 76 5.46 -18.88 16.52
CA ILE A 76 5.67 -19.62 15.26
C ILE A 76 7.07 -19.41 14.71
N ALA A 77 7.54 -18.18 14.73
CA ALA A 77 8.78 -17.77 14.07
C ALA A 77 9.94 -17.73 15.08
N PRO A 78 11.14 -18.23 14.70
CA PRO A 78 12.34 -18.01 15.47
C PRO A 78 12.58 -16.52 15.72
N ALA A 79 13.24 -16.15 16.82
CA ALA A 79 13.46 -14.76 17.23
C ALA A 79 14.06 -13.87 16.10
N ASN A 80 14.97 -14.41 15.31
CA ASN A 80 15.57 -13.71 14.15
C ASN A 80 14.56 -13.41 13.02
N LYS A 81 13.43 -14.11 12.95
CA LYS A 81 12.36 -13.87 11.97
C LYS A 81 11.34 -12.85 12.48
N LEU A 82 11.14 -12.74 13.79
CA LEU A 82 10.34 -11.67 14.38
C LEU A 82 10.88 -10.28 14.02
N THR A 83 12.20 -10.17 13.84
CA THR A 83 12.85 -8.92 13.40
C THR A 83 12.32 -8.45 12.04
N ILE A 84 11.92 -9.36 11.15
CA ILE A 84 11.35 -9.00 9.83
C ILE A 84 10.01 -8.29 10.04
N ALA A 85 9.12 -8.85 10.85
CA ALA A 85 7.82 -8.26 11.14
C ALA A 85 7.98 -6.92 11.88
N ALA A 86 8.81 -6.87 12.92
CA ALA A 86 9.05 -5.65 13.68
C ALA A 86 9.63 -4.51 12.82
N LYS A 87 10.58 -4.83 11.93
CA LYS A 87 11.12 -3.85 10.97
C LYS A 87 10.06 -3.39 9.97
N ALA A 88 9.21 -4.30 9.48
CA ALA A 88 8.13 -3.93 8.57
C ALA A 88 7.19 -2.92 9.21
N VAL A 89 6.75 -3.20 10.44
CA VAL A 89 5.86 -2.30 11.18
C VAL A 89 6.50 -0.95 11.45
N LYS A 90 7.75 -0.94 11.96
CA LYS A 90 8.50 0.31 12.14
C LYS A 90 8.51 1.13 10.86
N THR A 91 8.77 0.47 9.72
CA THR A 91 8.84 1.15 8.41
C THR A 91 7.45 1.64 7.95
N ILE A 92 6.37 0.93 8.26
CA ILE A 92 4.99 1.39 7.99
C ILE A 92 4.72 2.68 8.79
N CYS A 93 5.03 2.69 10.10
CA CYS A 93 4.87 3.89 10.93
C CYS A 93 5.69 5.08 10.38
N GLU A 94 6.94 4.84 9.94
CA GLU A 94 7.73 5.87 9.26
C GLU A 94 7.08 6.36 7.97
N GLY A 95 6.39 5.49 7.23
CA GLY A 95 5.63 5.84 6.02
C GLY A 95 4.43 6.74 6.32
N GLU A 96 3.70 6.48 7.42
CA GLU A 96 2.61 7.36 7.87
C GLU A 96 3.12 8.74 8.29
N VAL A 97 4.25 8.79 9.01
CA VAL A 97 4.90 10.07 9.36
C VAL A 97 5.36 10.83 8.11
N ASP A 98 5.95 10.13 7.12
CA ASP A 98 6.31 10.73 5.83
C ASP A 98 5.06 11.30 5.13
N GLN A 99 3.93 10.54 5.09
CA GLN A 99 2.68 11.00 4.49
C GLN A 99 2.11 12.24 5.19
N TYR A 100 2.11 12.26 6.51
CA TYR A 100 1.64 13.41 7.29
C TYR A 100 2.47 14.66 7.00
N ARG A 101 3.80 14.51 6.89
CA ARG A 101 4.73 15.60 6.62
C ARG A 101 4.63 16.11 5.18
N ASP A 102 4.28 15.23 4.24
CA ASP A 102 4.13 15.54 2.81
C ASP A 102 2.75 16.18 2.49
N LYS A 103 1.83 16.29 3.46
CA LYS A 103 0.53 16.96 3.24
C LYS A 103 0.74 18.43 2.87
N TYR A 104 0.04 18.85 1.82
CA TYR A 104 0.08 20.22 1.28
C TYR A 104 1.45 20.66 0.74
N VAL A 105 2.37 19.72 0.53
CA VAL A 105 3.69 20.01 -0.06
C VAL A 105 3.60 19.95 -1.59
N MET A 106 3.68 21.14 -2.24
CA MET A 106 3.57 21.27 -3.69
C MET A 106 4.79 20.71 -4.45
N ASN A 107 6.00 20.87 -3.93
CA ASN A 107 7.25 20.49 -4.58
C ASN A 107 7.68 19.06 -4.23
N LEU A 108 6.72 18.14 -4.15
CA LEU A 108 7.02 16.75 -3.85
C LEU A 108 7.74 16.08 -5.03
N SER A 109 8.87 15.42 -4.76
CA SER A 109 9.61 14.70 -5.79
C SER A 109 9.09 13.28 -6.00
N VAL A 110 9.26 12.73 -7.22
CA VAL A 110 8.94 11.33 -7.52
C VAL A 110 9.68 10.35 -6.58
N PRO A 111 10.99 10.53 -6.27
CA PRO A 111 11.66 9.69 -5.28
C PRO A 111 11.03 9.76 -3.88
N SER A 112 10.56 10.93 -3.42
CA SER A 112 9.87 11.07 -2.13
C SER A 112 8.55 10.32 -2.13
N TYR A 113 7.76 10.44 -3.20
CA TYR A 113 6.53 9.68 -3.39
C TYR A 113 6.79 8.18 -3.36
N LEU A 114 7.77 7.69 -4.14
CA LEU A 114 8.13 6.26 -4.19
C LEU A 114 8.58 5.74 -2.82
N LYS A 115 9.35 6.53 -2.07
CA LYS A 115 9.77 6.20 -0.71
C LYS A 115 8.56 6.06 0.22
N ARG A 116 7.61 7.01 0.15
CA ARG A 116 6.38 7.01 0.96
C ARG A 116 5.55 5.75 0.72
N ILE A 117 5.17 5.44 -0.54
CA ILE A 117 4.37 4.25 -0.86
C ILE A 117 5.11 2.94 -0.59
N SER A 118 6.45 2.94 -0.74
CA SER A 118 7.27 1.79 -0.38
C SER A 118 7.21 1.49 1.11
N ARG A 119 7.29 2.53 1.94
CA ARG A 119 7.23 2.40 3.40
C ARG A 119 5.84 2.07 3.90
N LYS A 120 4.81 2.77 3.41
CA LYS A 120 3.43 2.60 3.84
C LYS A 120 2.85 1.25 3.43
N THR A 121 3.05 0.84 2.18
CA THR A 121 2.35 -0.29 1.58
C THR A 121 3.27 -1.45 1.19
N ALA A 122 4.33 -1.19 0.39
CA ALA A 122 5.09 -2.26 -0.21
C ALA A 122 5.89 -3.10 0.79
N VAL A 123 6.32 -2.51 1.90
CA VAL A 123 7.09 -3.22 2.93
C VAL A 123 6.30 -4.38 3.56
N LEU A 124 4.98 -4.26 3.73
CA LEU A 124 4.17 -5.35 4.27
C LEU A 124 4.07 -6.53 3.29
N PHE A 125 3.91 -6.26 2.00
CA PHE A 125 3.95 -7.30 0.97
C PHE A 125 5.29 -8.00 0.91
N ALA A 126 6.40 -7.25 0.97
CA ALA A 126 7.74 -7.81 1.02
C ALA A 126 7.98 -8.69 2.25
N ALA A 127 7.57 -8.21 3.43
CA ALA A 127 7.67 -8.96 4.69
C ALA A 127 6.80 -10.21 4.66
N SER A 128 5.61 -10.15 4.10
CA SER A 128 4.71 -11.29 3.92
C SER A 128 5.35 -12.40 3.11
N CYS A 129 5.95 -12.06 1.97
CA CYS A 129 6.67 -13.02 1.13
C CYS A 129 7.91 -13.57 1.85
N ALA A 130 8.71 -12.70 2.47
CA ALA A 130 9.92 -13.09 3.19
C ALA A 130 9.63 -14.03 4.38
N LEU A 131 8.59 -13.75 5.15
CA LEU A 131 8.17 -14.57 6.27
C LEU A 131 7.63 -15.93 5.80
N GLY A 132 6.76 -15.94 4.79
CA GLY A 132 6.23 -17.18 4.20
C GLY A 132 7.36 -18.10 3.74
N ALA A 133 8.28 -17.60 2.93
CA ALA A 133 9.43 -18.33 2.43
C ALA A 133 10.39 -18.76 3.56
N SER A 134 10.68 -17.87 4.51
CA SER A 134 11.61 -18.14 5.61
C SER A 134 11.08 -19.21 6.57
N CYS A 135 9.79 -19.14 6.92
CA CYS A 135 9.15 -20.14 7.78
C CYS A 135 9.01 -21.49 7.08
N ALA A 136 8.93 -21.51 5.76
CA ALA A 136 8.96 -22.71 4.93
C ALA A 136 10.38 -23.23 4.67
N LYS A 137 11.41 -22.63 5.26
CA LYS A 137 12.83 -23.00 5.11
C LYS A 137 13.32 -22.93 3.65
N CYS A 138 12.80 -22.04 2.84
CA CYS A 138 13.33 -21.76 1.53
C CYS A 138 14.79 -21.31 1.60
N ASN A 139 15.55 -21.59 0.54
CA ASN A 139 16.91 -21.08 0.48
C ASN A 139 16.96 -19.55 0.42
N PRO A 140 18.08 -18.91 0.83
CA PRO A 140 18.18 -17.45 0.89
C PRO A 140 17.94 -16.75 -0.46
N ARG A 141 18.30 -17.36 -1.60
CA ARG A 141 18.09 -16.78 -2.93
C ARG A 141 16.60 -16.69 -3.26
N ILE A 142 15.85 -17.78 -3.06
CA ILE A 142 14.41 -17.82 -3.26
C ILE A 142 13.71 -16.82 -2.31
N THR A 143 14.10 -16.82 -1.02
CA THR A 143 13.53 -15.88 -0.04
C THR A 143 13.75 -14.42 -0.46
N ASN A 144 14.93 -14.08 -0.97
CA ASN A 144 15.23 -12.73 -1.42
C ASN A 144 14.42 -12.35 -2.68
N SER A 145 14.33 -13.24 -3.68
CA SER A 145 13.51 -12.97 -4.87
C SER A 145 12.04 -12.83 -4.53
N LEU A 146 11.49 -13.66 -3.64
CA LEU A 146 10.11 -13.53 -3.18
C LEU A 146 9.87 -12.22 -2.40
N SER A 147 10.82 -11.80 -1.56
CA SER A 147 10.74 -10.52 -0.85
C SER A 147 10.73 -9.34 -1.82
N LYS A 148 11.61 -9.33 -2.82
CA LYS A 148 11.65 -8.28 -3.85
C LYS A 148 10.39 -8.28 -4.71
N LEU A 149 9.89 -9.46 -5.08
CA LEU A 149 8.64 -9.61 -5.82
C LEU A 149 7.48 -9.00 -5.01
N GLY A 150 7.36 -9.33 -3.72
CA GLY A 150 6.36 -8.74 -2.84
C GLY A 150 6.48 -7.22 -2.75
N PHE A 151 7.72 -6.70 -2.67
CA PHE A 151 7.97 -5.26 -2.69
C PHE A 151 7.48 -4.60 -3.99
N TYR A 152 7.84 -5.14 -5.15
CA TYR A 152 7.41 -4.57 -6.45
C TYR A 152 5.90 -4.67 -6.64
N TYR A 153 5.29 -5.78 -6.20
CA TYR A 153 3.85 -5.94 -6.18
C TYR A 153 3.17 -4.87 -5.33
N GLY A 154 3.65 -4.63 -4.10
CA GLY A 154 3.08 -3.62 -3.21
C GLY A 154 3.22 -2.19 -3.73
N VAL A 155 4.35 -1.87 -4.40
CA VAL A 155 4.52 -0.56 -5.06
C VAL A 155 3.52 -0.39 -6.20
N MET A 156 3.34 -1.42 -7.05
CA MET A 156 2.34 -1.38 -8.13
C MET A 156 0.92 -1.26 -7.56
N PHE A 157 0.61 -2.03 -6.52
CA PHE A 157 -0.69 -2.01 -5.87
C PHE A 157 -1.05 -0.59 -5.43
N GLN A 158 -0.13 0.10 -4.74
CA GLN A 158 -0.39 1.47 -4.29
C GLN A 158 -0.47 2.46 -5.46
N MET A 159 0.40 2.35 -6.48
CA MET A 159 0.30 3.22 -7.66
C MET A 159 -1.03 3.06 -8.40
N ILE A 160 -1.57 1.84 -8.45
CA ILE A 160 -2.88 1.56 -9.07
C ILE A 160 -4.01 2.14 -8.21
N ASP A 161 -3.93 2.02 -6.89
CA ASP A 161 -4.89 2.63 -5.96
C ASP A 161 -4.92 4.16 -6.13
N ASP A 162 -3.73 4.79 -6.11
CA ASP A 162 -3.55 6.22 -6.34
C ASP A 162 -4.03 6.68 -7.73
N TYR A 163 -3.80 5.86 -8.76
CA TYR A 163 -4.26 6.13 -10.13
C TYR A 163 -5.79 6.10 -10.23
N ARG A 164 -6.42 5.13 -9.58
CA ARG A 164 -7.88 5.00 -9.57
C ARG A 164 -8.58 6.14 -8.86
N ASP A 165 -7.93 6.78 -7.88
CA ASP A 165 -8.48 7.96 -7.22
C ASP A 165 -8.72 9.15 -8.20
N TYR A 166 -8.05 9.17 -9.37
CA TYR A 166 -8.27 10.14 -10.45
C TYR A 166 -9.31 9.69 -11.48
N LYS A 167 -9.74 8.43 -11.49
CA LYS A 167 -10.78 7.91 -12.39
C LYS A 167 -12.11 7.87 -11.64
N ASN A 168 -13.10 8.51 -12.19
CA ASN A 168 -14.45 8.65 -11.61
C ASN A 168 -15.26 7.34 -11.55
N ASP A 169 -14.64 6.16 -11.65
CA ASP A 169 -15.31 4.86 -11.71
C ASP A 169 -15.78 4.34 -10.35
N ASP A 170 -15.68 5.13 -9.27
CA ASP A 170 -15.76 4.65 -7.90
C ASP A 170 -17.11 4.74 -7.21
N GLN A 171 -18.21 4.58 -7.93
CA GLN A 171 -19.46 4.18 -7.26
C GLN A 171 -19.38 2.76 -6.68
N GLU A 172 -18.43 1.92 -7.13
CA GLU A 172 -18.31 0.52 -6.69
C GLU A 172 -17.71 0.34 -5.28
N TRP A 173 -16.93 1.32 -4.75
CA TRP A 173 -16.17 1.11 -3.51
C TRP A 173 -16.58 1.99 -2.32
N GLY A 174 -17.58 2.89 -2.51
CA GLY A 174 -18.12 3.74 -1.42
C GLY A 174 -17.12 4.72 -0.79
N LYS A 175 -16.03 5.06 -1.49
CA LYS A 175 -15.11 6.12 -1.09
C LYS A 175 -15.50 7.44 -1.75
N PRO A 176 -15.32 8.60 -1.08
CA PRO A 176 -15.41 9.88 -1.76
C PRO A 176 -14.37 9.95 -2.87
N VAL A 177 -14.78 10.37 -4.05
CA VAL A 177 -13.91 10.53 -5.22
C VAL A 177 -12.87 11.62 -4.94
N PHE A 178 -11.65 11.46 -5.48
CA PHE A 178 -10.55 12.45 -5.36
C PHE A 178 -10.12 12.74 -3.92
N ASN A 179 -10.14 11.70 -3.10
CA ASN A 179 -9.92 11.79 -1.67
C ASN A 179 -8.49 12.26 -1.33
N ASP A 180 -7.48 11.83 -2.07
CA ASP A 180 -6.08 12.15 -1.80
C ASP A 180 -5.79 13.64 -2.02
N LEU A 181 -6.16 14.19 -3.18
CA LEU A 181 -5.93 15.59 -3.48
C LEU A 181 -6.71 16.50 -2.54
N SER A 182 -7.95 16.16 -2.20
CA SER A 182 -8.78 16.91 -1.26
C SER A 182 -8.18 16.97 0.15
N LYS A 183 -7.44 15.94 0.55
CA LYS A 183 -6.73 15.84 1.85
C LYS A 183 -5.30 16.41 1.82
N GLY A 184 -4.90 17.06 0.73
CA GLY A 184 -3.57 17.66 0.60
C GLY A 184 -2.47 16.67 0.23
N ILE A 185 -2.82 15.51 -0.34
CA ILE A 185 -1.87 14.47 -0.73
C ILE A 185 -1.67 14.49 -2.25
N LEU A 186 -0.45 14.81 -2.70
CA LEU A 186 -0.07 14.64 -4.10
C LEU A 186 0.38 13.20 -4.33
N THR A 187 -0.24 12.58 -5.33
CA THR A 187 0.16 11.27 -5.85
C THR A 187 0.82 11.42 -7.23
N LEU A 188 1.28 10.35 -7.83
CA LEU A 188 2.17 10.41 -9.00
C LEU A 188 1.61 11.19 -10.19
N PRO A 189 0.31 11.06 -10.57
CA PRO A 189 -0.28 11.90 -11.63
C PRO A 189 -0.20 13.39 -11.32
N GLY A 190 -0.58 13.79 -10.10
CA GLY A 190 -0.54 15.19 -9.66
C GLY A 190 0.87 15.76 -9.57
N ILE A 191 1.84 14.98 -9.08
CA ILE A 191 3.27 15.36 -9.03
C ILE A 191 3.77 15.69 -10.44
N TYR A 192 3.47 14.82 -11.41
CA TYR A 192 3.86 15.04 -12.80
C TYR A 192 3.20 16.31 -13.37
N ALA A 193 1.88 16.44 -13.19
CA ALA A 193 1.11 17.56 -13.72
C ALA A 193 1.60 18.91 -13.15
N CYS A 194 1.74 19.02 -11.83
CA CYS A 194 2.21 20.24 -11.17
C CYS A 194 3.65 20.60 -11.56
N LYS A 195 4.51 19.61 -11.79
CA LYS A 195 5.89 19.86 -12.21
C LYS A 195 6.00 20.40 -13.63
N ASN A 196 5.11 19.98 -14.54
CA ASN A 196 5.20 20.30 -15.97
C ASN A 196 4.23 21.38 -16.43
N ASN A 197 3.27 21.79 -15.59
CA ASN A 197 2.27 22.81 -15.91
C ASN A 197 2.07 23.75 -14.72
N LYS A 198 2.48 25.02 -14.94
CA LYS A 198 2.39 26.08 -13.92
C LYS A 198 0.94 26.42 -13.55
N GLU A 199 0.03 26.39 -14.51
CA GLU A 199 -1.39 26.66 -14.26
C GLU A 199 -2.00 25.62 -13.32
N ILE A 200 -1.70 24.32 -13.53
CA ILE A 200 -2.15 23.24 -12.65
C ILE A 200 -1.54 23.42 -11.25
N TYR A 201 -0.25 23.73 -11.18
CA TYR A 201 0.42 24.01 -9.90
C TYR A 201 -0.32 25.12 -9.12
N GLU A 202 -0.56 26.27 -9.75
CA GLU A 202 -1.22 27.42 -9.12
C GLU A 202 -2.66 27.08 -8.70
N LYS A 203 -3.41 26.31 -9.51
CA LYS A 203 -4.77 25.87 -9.18
C LYS A 203 -4.80 24.95 -7.96
N VAL A 204 -3.90 23.96 -7.89
CA VAL A 204 -3.79 23.06 -6.73
C VAL A 204 -3.40 23.83 -5.48
N GLU A 205 -2.40 24.73 -5.57
CA GLU A 205 -1.95 25.54 -4.44
C GLU A 205 -3.06 26.44 -3.92
N ASN A 206 -3.80 27.12 -4.81
CA ASN A 206 -4.93 27.99 -4.45
C ASN A 206 -6.06 27.20 -3.82
N TYR A 207 -6.42 26.04 -4.37
CA TYR A 207 -7.42 25.13 -3.79
C TYR A 207 -7.05 24.70 -2.37
N TRP A 208 -5.77 24.37 -2.13
CA TRP A 208 -5.33 23.97 -0.79
C TRP A 208 -5.32 25.11 0.22
N ARG A 209 -5.07 26.36 -0.22
CA ARG A 209 -5.08 27.56 0.62
C ARG A 209 -6.48 28.15 0.84
N SER A 210 -7.45 27.77 0.01
CA SER A 210 -8.82 28.28 0.12
C SER A 210 -9.54 27.74 1.35
N ASP A 211 -10.23 28.61 2.07
CA ASP A 211 -11.15 28.24 3.14
C ASP A 211 -12.49 27.73 2.58
N ASN A 212 -12.85 28.12 1.35
CA ASN A 212 -14.09 27.75 0.66
C ASN A 212 -13.80 26.76 -0.48
N LYS A 213 -13.43 25.54 -0.13
CA LYS A 213 -13.16 24.46 -1.10
C LYS A 213 -14.46 23.94 -1.69
N THR A 214 -14.60 23.99 -3.01
CA THR A 214 -15.75 23.45 -3.73
C THR A 214 -15.42 22.15 -4.45
N ASN A 215 -16.42 21.30 -4.59
CA ASN A 215 -16.25 20.08 -5.38
C ASN A 215 -16.04 20.39 -6.86
N GLU A 216 -16.61 21.47 -7.39
CA GLU A 216 -16.46 21.89 -8.78
C GLU A 216 -15.00 22.27 -9.09
N GLU A 217 -14.34 23.03 -8.21
CA GLU A 217 -12.92 23.35 -8.35
C GLU A 217 -12.05 22.09 -8.32
N LEU A 218 -12.35 21.17 -7.40
CA LEU A 218 -11.63 19.90 -7.29
C LEU A 218 -11.77 19.08 -8.59
N HIS A 219 -12.99 18.93 -9.12
CA HIS A 219 -13.24 18.23 -10.38
C HIS A 219 -12.50 18.86 -11.57
N ASN A 220 -12.47 20.20 -11.63
CA ASN A 220 -11.73 20.90 -12.67
C ASN A 220 -10.22 20.62 -12.58
N ILE A 221 -9.63 20.69 -11.39
CA ILE A 221 -8.21 20.38 -11.18
C ILE A 221 -7.90 18.92 -11.59
N ILE A 222 -8.72 17.98 -11.18
CA ILE A 222 -8.56 16.56 -11.54
C ILE A 222 -8.61 16.36 -13.06
N SER A 223 -9.57 16.97 -13.74
CA SER A 223 -9.67 16.92 -15.19
C SER A 223 -8.40 17.44 -15.87
N LEU A 224 -7.84 18.54 -15.39
CA LEU A 224 -6.58 19.09 -15.89
C LEU A 224 -5.40 18.14 -15.63
N ILE A 225 -5.32 17.52 -14.43
CA ILE A 225 -4.29 16.54 -14.12
C ILE A 225 -4.40 15.34 -15.06
N CYS A 226 -5.61 14.81 -15.28
CA CYS A 226 -5.84 13.67 -16.16
C CYS A 226 -5.43 13.98 -17.63
N SER A 227 -5.66 15.20 -18.10
CA SER A 227 -5.30 15.61 -19.47
C SER A 227 -3.83 16.03 -19.64
N SER A 228 -3.08 16.19 -18.55
CA SER A 228 -1.68 16.68 -18.57
C SER A 228 -0.62 15.66 -18.99
N GLY A 229 -0.99 14.38 -19.18
CA GLY A 229 -0.05 13.27 -19.35
C GLY A 229 0.39 12.61 -18.02
N GLY A 230 -0.11 13.08 -16.87
CA GLY A 230 0.21 12.52 -15.56
C GLY A 230 -0.26 11.07 -15.40
N MET A 231 -1.39 10.72 -16.01
CA MET A 231 -1.93 9.37 -16.01
C MET A 231 -1.01 8.41 -16.79
N GLU A 232 -0.65 8.76 -18.02
CA GLU A 232 0.27 7.97 -18.86
C GLU A 232 1.65 7.81 -18.19
N TYR A 233 2.15 8.89 -17.57
CA TYR A 233 3.39 8.84 -16.82
C TYR A 233 3.32 7.81 -15.68
N THR A 234 2.21 7.74 -14.97
CA THR A 234 1.98 6.78 -13.89
C THR A 234 1.87 5.35 -14.43
N GLU A 235 1.16 5.13 -15.53
CA GLU A 235 1.08 3.84 -16.22
C GLU A 235 2.47 3.31 -16.59
N ASN A 236 3.33 4.17 -17.11
CA ASN A 236 4.71 3.83 -17.43
C ASN A 236 5.52 3.38 -16.19
N TYR A 237 5.29 4.02 -15.02
CA TYR A 237 5.90 3.57 -13.77
C TYR A 237 5.37 2.21 -13.33
N ILE A 238 4.07 1.98 -13.38
CA ILE A 238 3.44 0.68 -13.06
C ILE A 238 4.05 -0.42 -13.94
N GLN A 239 4.18 -0.19 -15.25
CA GLN A 239 4.79 -1.17 -16.16
C GLN A 239 6.27 -1.46 -15.85
N ARG A 240 7.05 -0.44 -15.47
CA ARG A 240 8.45 -0.65 -15.03
C ARG A 240 8.53 -1.54 -13.79
N TYR A 241 7.64 -1.37 -12.81
CA TYR A 241 7.61 -2.21 -11.62
C TYR A 241 7.07 -3.61 -11.91
N ARG A 242 6.11 -3.74 -12.83
CA ARG A 242 5.64 -5.02 -13.36
C ARG A 242 6.77 -5.84 -13.96
N GLN A 243 7.59 -5.22 -14.82
CA GLN A 243 8.77 -5.87 -15.40
C GLN A 243 9.78 -6.31 -14.33
N LYS A 244 10.02 -5.48 -13.30
CA LYS A 244 10.89 -5.86 -12.18
C LYS A 244 10.32 -7.07 -11.41
N ALA A 245 9.01 -7.12 -11.18
CA ALA A 245 8.37 -8.25 -10.52
C ALA A 245 8.49 -9.54 -11.34
N PHE A 246 8.28 -9.48 -12.66
CA PHE A 246 8.46 -10.65 -13.54
C PHE A 246 9.90 -11.15 -13.59
N ARG A 247 10.91 -10.27 -13.56
CA ARG A 247 12.33 -10.68 -13.46
C ARG A 247 12.60 -11.48 -12.18
N GLU A 248 11.96 -11.14 -11.06
CA GLU A 248 12.10 -11.94 -9.83
C GLU A 248 11.38 -13.29 -9.93
N ILE A 249 10.26 -13.36 -10.67
CA ILE A 249 9.59 -14.64 -10.98
C ILE A 249 10.50 -15.57 -11.78
N GLU A 250 11.27 -15.06 -12.73
CA GLU A 250 12.20 -15.85 -13.54
C GLU A 250 13.26 -16.56 -12.68
N ASN A 251 13.62 -15.97 -11.54
CA ASN A 251 14.56 -16.53 -10.58
C ASN A 251 13.97 -17.63 -9.68
N LEU A 252 12.65 -17.88 -9.76
CA LEU A 252 11.96 -18.87 -8.94
C LEU A 252 11.88 -20.22 -9.67
N PRO A 253 11.88 -21.35 -8.94
CA PRO A 253 11.62 -22.67 -9.50
C PRO A 253 10.30 -22.71 -10.28
N LYS A 254 10.27 -23.41 -11.40
CA LYS A 254 9.04 -23.64 -12.18
C LYS A 254 8.06 -24.49 -11.36
N GLY A 255 6.76 -24.21 -11.50
CA GLY A 255 5.68 -24.94 -10.85
C GLY A 255 4.50 -24.03 -10.49
N GLU A 256 3.44 -24.64 -9.99
CA GLU A 256 2.16 -23.99 -9.71
C GLU A 256 2.27 -22.71 -8.87
N ALA A 257 3.11 -22.73 -7.83
CA ALA A 257 3.32 -21.54 -6.99
C ALA A 257 3.90 -20.35 -7.76
N ARG A 258 4.80 -20.60 -8.73
CA ARG A 258 5.33 -19.57 -9.63
C ARG A 258 4.25 -19.04 -10.55
N ASP A 259 3.42 -19.91 -11.10
CA ASP A 259 2.34 -19.55 -12.03
C ASP A 259 1.27 -18.71 -11.30
N ILE A 260 0.90 -19.09 -10.08
CA ILE A 260 0.00 -18.30 -9.21
C ILE A 260 0.56 -16.88 -8.96
N LEU A 261 1.87 -16.74 -8.71
CA LEU A 261 2.47 -15.42 -8.51
C LEU A 261 2.45 -14.58 -9.80
N ALA A 262 2.67 -15.20 -10.96
CA ALA A 262 2.55 -14.53 -12.26
C ALA A 262 1.11 -14.05 -12.50
N ASP A 263 0.13 -14.89 -12.21
CA ASP A 263 -1.30 -14.54 -12.32
C ASP A 263 -1.70 -13.41 -11.38
N LEU A 264 -1.17 -13.40 -10.14
CA LEU A 264 -1.43 -12.30 -9.21
C LEU A 264 -0.89 -10.96 -9.75
N ILE A 265 0.27 -10.94 -10.40
CA ILE A 265 0.81 -9.73 -11.03
C ILE A 265 -0.04 -9.32 -12.23
N ASN A 266 -0.49 -10.28 -13.05
CA ASN A 266 -1.33 -10.00 -14.21
C ASN A 266 -2.71 -9.45 -13.82
N LYS A 267 -3.27 -9.87 -12.70
CA LYS A 267 -4.54 -9.37 -12.15
C LYS A 267 -4.46 -7.96 -11.58
N LEU A 268 -3.25 -7.44 -11.31
CA LEU A 268 -3.06 -6.03 -11.00
C LEU A 268 -3.06 -5.23 -12.29
N HIS A 269 -4.24 -4.81 -12.74
CA HIS A 269 -4.43 -3.93 -13.89
C HIS A 269 -5.10 -2.61 -13.47
N ILE A 270 -4.91 -1.62 -14.29
CA ILE A 270 -5.47 -0.27 -14.16
C ILE A 270 -6.93 -0.30 -14.53
#